data_bcb493d73e847ab9bcd59f8b1e540b2f
#
_entry.id   bcb493d73e847ab9bcd59f8b1e540b2f
#
_cell.length_a   1.000
_cell.length_b   1.000
_cell.length_c   1.000
_cell.angle_alpha   90.00
_cell.angle_beta   90.00
_cell.angle_gamma   90.00
#
_symmetry.space_group_name_H-M   'P 1'
#
loop_
_entity.id
_entity.type
_entity.pdbx_description
1 polymer ?
#
loop_
_entity_poly.entity_id
_entity_poly.type
_entity_poly.pdbx_seq_one_letter_code
_entity_poly.pdbx_strand_id
1 'polypeptide(L)'
;MQMNASSIVNQKAEWEKLGVKLPAFDHAAMTAATKEHPIWVHFGAGNIFRGFIAALQQRLLNEGAADRGIIAADTFDYDIIDKIYTPYDNLTMNVTLNPDGTTSREIIGSVAEGLRANSADAEMMARFKQIFTDPSLQMISFTITEKGYALYRPDGSLMPVVQADIDEGPAHARHAMSMVASLLLERFQNGAYPLAVVSMDNCSHNGEKLQTSVMTVAKAWLEKGFVGQDFIDYLSDETKITFPWSMIDKITPRPHKIVEESLEKDGIEGMTPIVTSKNTFIAAFVNAERLQYLVVEDKFPNGRPALEKAGVYMTDRETVNKTERMKVTTCLNPLHTAMSVYGCMLGYDLICAEMKDEDIVALIKRLGYVEGLPVVVDPKILNPKAFIDEVIEQRLPNPFMPDTPQRIATDTSQKVGIRFGETIKSYVAEGRDLNSLVSIPLAIAGWLRYLLAIDDNGNAFEVSADPLKDELQAKLSGIEFGKPETVTDQLDGILSNASIFGSDLTKTVLADKIKAYFKAEIAGAGAVRKTLHEAVNG
;
A
#
# COMPACT_ATOMS: atom_id res chain seq x y z
N MET A 1 -28.79 2.53 17.08
CA MET A 1 -28.55 1.06 16.86
C MET A 1 -27.10 0.75 17.16
N GLN A 2 -26.85 -0.32 17.90
CA GLN A 2 -25.49 -0.79 18.15
C GLN A 2 -25.11 -1.90 17.15
N MET A 3 -23.94 -1.81 16.54
CA MET A 3 -23.43 -2.85 15.65
C MET A 3 -22.89 -4.03 16.47
N ASN A 4 -23.60 -5.15 16.46
CA ASN A 4 -23.20 -6.41 17.10
C ASN A 4 -23.88 -7.61 16.43
N ALA A 5 -23.45 -8.82 16.76
CA ALA A 5 -23.96 -10.06 16.14
C ALA A 5 -25.47 -10.26 16.34
N SER A 6 -26.01 -9.83 17.50
CA SER A 6 -27.45 -9.90 17.76
C SER A 6 -28.25 -8.92 16.89
N SER A 7 -27.77 -7.68 16.73
CA SER A 7 -28.49 -6.64 16.02
C SER A 7 -28.58 -6.91 14.51
N ILE A 8 -27.53 -7.46 13.89
CA ILE A 8 -27.56 -7.79 12.45
C ILE A 8 -28.57 -8.89 12.11
N VAL A 9 -28.98 -9.69 13.08
CA VAL A 9 -30.02 -10.71 12.94
C VAL A 9 -31.38 -10.17 13.33
N ASN A 10 -31.51 -9.61 14.54
CA ASN A 10 -32.79 -9.24 15.14
C ASN A 10 -33.34 -7.89 14.64
N GLN A 11 -32.47 -7.01 14.13
CA GLN A 11 -32.82 -5.68 13.60
C GLN A 11 -32.49 -5.56 12.12
N LYS A 12 -32.59 -6.66 11.39
CA LYS A 12 -32.20 -6.71 9.96
C LYS A 12 -32.94 -5.66 9.12
N ALA A 13 -34.26 -5.54 9.32
CA ALA A 13 -35.08 -4.60 8.55
C ALA A 13 -34.70 -3.14 8.81
N GLU A 14 -34.25 -2.81 10.02
CA GLU A 14 -33.80 -1.47 10.38
C GLU A 14 -32.47 -1.14 9.70
N TRP A 15 -31.53 -2.08 9.68
CA TRP A 15 -30.25 -1.93 8.96
C TRP A 15 -30.47 -1.75 7.45
N GLU A 16 -31.31 -2.59 6.85
CA GLU A 16 -31.62 -2.51 5.42
C GLU A 16 -32.31 -1.19 5.04
N LYS A 17 -33.18 -0.66 5.93
CA LYS A 17 -33.82 0.66 5.77
C LYS A 17 -32.82 1.81 5.73
N LEU A 18 -31.69 1.68 6.43
CA LEU A 18 -30.58 2.63 6.39
C LEU A 18 -29.65 2.43 5.17
N GLY A 19 -30.00 1.52 4.28
CA GLY A 19 -29.18 1.19 3.09
C GLY A 19 -27.92 0.42 3.42
N VAL A 20 -27.84 -0.23 4.58
CA VAL A 20 -26.70 -1.04 5.00
C VAL A 20 -26.86 -2.47 4.51
N LYS A 21 -25.90 -2.97 3.76
CA LYS A 21 -25.85 -4.39 3.36
C LYS A 21 -25.36 -5.21 4.55
N LEU A 22 -26.03 -6.33 4.80
CA LEU A 22 -25.67 -7.27 5.86
C LEU A 22 -25.03 -8.54 5.30
N PRO A 23 -24.23 -9.28 6.11
CA PRO A 23 -23.80 -10.63 5.76
C PRO A 23 -24.99 -11.51 5.35
N ALA A 24 -24.85 -12.24 4.23
CA ALA A 24 -25.90 -13.13 3.71
C ALA A 24 -25.75 -14.58 4.19
N PHE A 25 -24.74 -14.85 5.03
CA PHE A 25 -24.48 -16.15 5.64
C PHE A 25 -24.83 -16.15 7.14
N ASP A 26 -24.91 -17.34 7.73
CA ASP A 26 -25.07 -17.51 9.18
C ASP A 26 -23.76 -17.16 9.88
N HIS A 27 -23.71 -15.95 10.48
CA HIS A 27 -22.53 -15.43 11.16
C HIS A 27 -22.10 -16.29 12.36
N ALA A 28 -23.06 -16.83 13.12
CA ALA A 28 -22.76 -17.64 14.29
C ALA A 28 -22.18 -19.01 13.89
N ALA A 29 -22.77 -19.65 12.87
CA ALA A 29 -22.28 -20.91 12.35
C ALA A 29 -20.87 -20.76 11.74
N MET A 30 -20.65 -19.70 10.95
CA MET A 30 -19.35 -19.39 10.35
C MET A 30 -18.29 -19.17 11.45
N THR A 31 -18.62 -18.39 12.48
CA THR A 31 -17.71 -18.11 13.60
C THR A 31 -17.32 -19.38 14.34
N ALA A 32 -18.28 -20.24 14.65
CA ALA A 32 -18.03 -21.53 15.32
C ALA A 32 -17.13 -22.45 14.48
N ALA A 33 -17.47 -22.63 13.20
CA ALA A 33 -16.68 -23.46 12.27
C ALA A 33 -15.25 -22.95 12.07
N THR A 34 -15.05 -21.61 12.03
CA THR A 34 -13.72 -21.00 11.89
C THR A 34 -12.88 -21.20 13.14
N LYS A 35 -13.48 -21.08 14.32
CA LYS A 35 -12.79 -21.30 15.60
C LYS A 35 -12.38 -22.75 15.80
N GLU A 36 -13.22 -23.69 15.35
CA GLU A 36 -12.96 -25.13 15.45
C GLU A 36 -11.89 -25.59 14.45
N HIS A 37 -12.01 -25.15 13.18
CA HIS A 37 -11.10 -25.53 12.09
C HIS A 37 -10.66 -24.30 11.29
N PRO A 38 -9.67 -23.55 11.78
CA PRO A 38 -9.22 -22.30 11.14
C PRO A 38 -8.53 -22.60 9.80
N ILE A 39 -8.84 -21.79 8.78
CA ILE A 39 -8.20 -21.89 7.47
C ILE A 39 -7.31 -20.68 7.15
N TRP A 40 -7.55 -19.54 7.79
CA TRP A 40 -6.87 -18.30 7.48
C TRP A 40 -6.68 -17.44 8.74
N VAL A 41 -5.43 -17.06 9.02
CA VAL A 41 -5.08 -16.04 10.02
C VAL A 41 -4.52 -14.83 9.29
N HIS A 42 -4.95 -13.63 9.65
CA HIS A 42 -4.41 -12.38 9.10
C HIS A 42 -3.76 -11.54 10.19
N PHE A 43 -2.50 -11.16 9.99
CA PHE A 43 -1.74 -10.28 10.87
C PHE A 43 -1.80 -8.83 10.37
N GLY A 44 -2.18 -7.90 11.26
CA GLY A 44 -2.43 -6.50 10.94
C GLY A 44 -3.92 -6.19 10.85
N ALA A 45 -4.56 -5.98 12.00
CA ALA A 45 -6.00 -5.82 12.14
C ALA A 45 -6.51 -4.41 11.77
N GLY A 46 -5.76 -3.67 10.95
CA GLY A 46 -6.04 -2.27 10.59
C GLY A 46 -7.09 -2.09 9.47
N ASN A 47 -7.18 -0.86 8.96
CA ASN A 47 -8.21 -0.46 8.00
C ASN A 47 -8.14 -1.24 6.68
N ILE A 48 -6.95 -1.47 6.14
CA ILE A 48 -6.80 -2.18 4.87
C ILE A 48 -7.28 -3.64 4.96
N PHE A 49 -7.01 -4.31 6.08
CA PHE A 49 -7.55 -5.64 6.33
C PHE A 49 -9.07 -5.63 6.41
N ARG A 50 -9.65 -4.77 7.26
CA ARG A 50 -11.09 -4.72 7.51
C ARG A 50 -11.89 -4.28 6.29
N GLY A 51 -11.40 -3.25 5.56
CA GLY A 51 -12.09 -2.67 4.40
C GLY A 51 -11.84 -3.39 3.08
N PHE A 52 -10.87 -4.28 3.00
CA PHE A 52 -10.56 -5.00 1.77
C PHE A 52 -10.43 -6.50 1.96
N ILE A 53 -9.43 -6.99 2.68
CA ILE A 53 -9.15 -8.44 2.76
C ILE A 53 -10.33 -9.20 3.40
N ALA A 54 -10.86 -8.70 4.51
CA ALA A 54 -12.05 -9.28 5.15
C ALA A 54 -13.28 -9.18 4.24
N ALA A 55 -13.42 -8.10 3.47
CA ALA A 55 -14.51 -7.97 2.50
C ALA A 55 -14.44 -8.98 1.35
N LEU A 56 -13.24 -9.40 0.93
CA LEU A 56 -13.08 -10.49 -0.05
C LEU A 56 -13.61 -11.80 0.50
N GLN A 57 -13.23 -12.16 1.72
CA GLN A 57 -13.74 -13.39 2.36
C GLN A 57 -15.25 -13.34 2.58
N GLN A 58 -15.79 -12.16 2.92
CA GLN A 58 -17.25 -11.97 3.02
C GLN A 58 -17.98 -12.27 1.71
N ARG A 59 -17.42 -11.87 0.58
CA ARG A 59 -18.02 -12.20 -0.73
C ARG A 59 -18.09 -13.71 -0.93
N LEU A 60 -17.01 -14.44 -0.62
CA LEU A 60 -16.98 -15.91 -0.72
C LEU A 60 -18.02 -16.55 0.19
N LEU A 61 -18.17 -16.05 1.43
CA LEU A 61 -19.19 -16.53 2.36
C LEU A 61 -20.61 -16.23 1.87
N ASN A 62 -20.85 -15.01 1.38
CA ASN A 62 -22.15 -14.60 0.83
C ASN A 62 -22.58 -15.43 -0.39
N GLU A 63 -21.62 -15.88 -1.20
CA GLU A 63 -21.86 -16.70 -2.40
C GLU A 63 -21.86 -18.20 -2.10
N GLY A 64 -21.64 -18.62 -0.84
CA GLY A 64 -21.50 -20.02 -0.46
C GLY A 64 -20.26 -20.70 -1.01
N ALA A 65 -19.25 -19.92 -1.42
CA ALA A 65 -17.97 -20.41 -1.91
C ALA A 65 -16.96 -20.66 -0.78
N ALA A 66 -17.28 -20.24 0.42
CA ALA A 66 -16.56 -20.53 1.67
C ALA A 66 -17.58 -20.78 2.80
N ASP A 67 -17.14 -21.49 3.84
CA ASP A 67 -17.91 -21.79 5.05
C ASP A 67 -17.21 -21.27 6.32
N ARG A 68 -15.99 -20.76 6.19
CA ARG A 68 -15.15 -20.26 7.29
C ARG A 68 -14.65 -18.85 7.00
N GLY A 69 -14.50 -18.07 8.06
CA GLY A 69 -13.99 -16.72 8.01
C GLY A 69 -12.48 -16.63 8.25
N ILE A 70 -12.06 -15.46 8.72
CA ILE A 70 -10.67 -15.12 9.01
C ILE A 70 -10.52 -14.93 10.53
N ILE A 71 -9.40 -15.35 11.08
CA ILE A 71 -8.95 -14.96 12.43
C ILE A 71 -8.02 -13.76 12.26
N ALA A 72 -8.38 -12.61 12.83
CA ALA A 72 -7.56 -11.41 12.84
C ALA A 72 -6.55 -11.46 13.99
N ALA A 73 -5.32 -11.05 13.74
CA ALA A 73 -4.27 -10.94 14.75
C ALA A 73 -3.56 -9.60 14.65
N ASP A 74 -3.17 -9.03 15.78
CA ASP A 74 -2.30 -7.86 15.79
C ASP A 74 -1.07 -8.10 16.66
N THR A 75 0.12 -7.72 16.14
CA THR A 75 1.42 -7.88 16.81
C THR A 75 1.92 -6.59 17.43
N PHE A 76 1.23 -5.46 17.20
CA PHE A 76 1.75 -4.15 17.57
C PHE A 76 0.75 -3.29 18.35
N ASP A 77 -0.49 -3.16 17.86
CA ASP A 77 -1.51 -2.28 18.42
C ASP A 77 -2.70 -3.08 18.97
N TYR A 78 -2.53 -3.62 20.17
CA TYR A 78 -3.53 -4.47 20.81
C TYR A 78 -4.84 -3.73 21.13
N ASP A 79 -4.79 -2.39 21.27
CA ASP A 79 -5.98 -1.57 21.44
C ASP A 79 -6.99 -1.75 20.31
N ILE A 80 -6.54 -2.07 19.11
CA ILE A 80 -7.41 -2.34 17.96
C ILE A 80 -8.29 -3.56 18.26
N ILE A 81 -7.71 -4.64 18.78
CA ILE A 81 -8.46 -5.85 19.15
C ILE A 81 -9.42 -5.54 20.30
N ASP A 82 -8.92 -4.93 21.37
CA ASP A 82 -9.67 -4.73 22.60
C ASP A 82 -10.80 -3.69 22.46
N LYS A 83 -10.60 -2.65 21.64
CA LYS A 83 -11.51 -1.50 21.54
C LYS A 83 -12.33 -1.46 20.26
N ILE A 84 -11.88 -2.17 19.18
CA ILE A 84 -12.53 -2.13 17.87
C ILE A 84 -13.10 -3.49 17.45
N TYR A 85 -12.46 -4.60 17.78
CA TYR A 85 -13.00 -5.92 17.43
C TYR A 85 -13.92 -6.46 18.51
N THR A 86 -13.43 -6.58 19.72
CA THR A 86 -14.17 -7.21 20.84
C THR A 86 -15.52 -6.55 21.13
N PRO A 87 -15.65 -5.21 21.22
CA PRO A 87 -16.93 -4.56 21.55
C PRO A 87 -18.00 -4.68 20.45
N TYR A 88 -17.61 -5.02 19.22
CA TYR A 88 -18.50 -5.11 18.06
C TYR A 88 -18.62 -6.53 17.52
N ASP A 89 -18.33 -7.57 18.31
CA ASP A 89 -18.36 -8.98 17.89
C ASP A 89 -17.57 -9.24 16.60
N ASN A 90 -16.41 -8.59 16.44
CA ASN A 90 -15.54 -8.60 15.26
C ASN A 90 -16.18 -8.05 13.96
N LEU A 91 -17.32 -7.41 14.04
CA LEU A 91 -17.96 -6.75 12.90
C LEU A 91 -17.30 -5.41 12.58
N THR A 92 -17.34 -5.04 11.31
CA THR A 92 -16.86 -3.74 10.84
C THR A 92 -17.88 -3.10 9.90
N MET A 93 -18.20 -1.82 10.09
CA MET A 93 -18.94 -1.04 9.11
C MET A 93 -17.99 -0.58 7.99
N ASN A 94 -18.07 -1.18 6.82
CA ASN A 94 -17.31 -0.75 5.65
C ASN A 94 -18.11 0.29 4.86
N VAL A 95 -17.56 1.50 4.74
CA VAL A 95 -18.16 2.62 4.01
C VAL A 95 -17.33 2.91 2.77
N THR A 96 -17.86 2.51 1.62
CA THR A 96 -17.23 2.80 0.33
C THR A 96 -17.52 4.25 -0.08
N LEU A 97 -16.45 4.99 -0.38
CA LEU A 97 -16.47 6.39 -0.78
C LEU A 97 -16.41 6.48 -2.30
N ASN A 98 -17.52 6.85 -2.93
CA ASN A 98 -17.62 6.92 -4.38
C ASN A 98 -17.13 8.26 -4.94
N PRO A 99 -16.57 8.29 -6.18
CA PRO A 99 -16.08 9.53 -6.81
C PRO A 99 -17.16 10.61 -7.02
N ASP A 100 -18.44 10.21 -7.11
CA ASP A 100 -19.59 11.10 -7.25
C ASP A 100 -20.04 11.75 -5.92
N GLY A 101 -19.31 11.48 -4.82
CA GLY A 101 -19.63 12.01 -3.49
C GLY A 101 -20.67 11.18 -2.73
N THR A 102 -21.19 10.09 -3.29
CA THR A 102 -22.07 9.16 -2.59
C THR A 102 -21.28 8.14 -1.76
N THR A 103 -21.96 7.47 -0.82
CA THR A 103 -21.37 6.38 -0.05
C THR A 103 -22.25 5.15 -0.12
N SER A 104 -21.65 3.96 -0.06
CA SER A 104 -22.35 2.71 0.18
C SER A 104 -21.83 2.03 1.44
N ARG A 105 -22.70 1.32 2.16
CA ARG A 105 -22.44 0.77 3.47
C ARG A 105 -22.66 -0.72 3.50
N GLU A 106 -21.75 -1.44 4.12
CA GLU A 106 -21.83 -2.89 4.31
C GLU A 106 -21.25 -3.27 5.68
N ILE A 107 -21.93 -4.14 6.41
CA ILE A 107 -21.34 -4.75 7.62
C ILE A 107 -20.52 -5.96 7.19
N ILE A 108 -19.22 -5.91 7.46
CA ILE A 108 -18.30 -7.02 7.27
C ILE A 108 -18.35 -7.90 8.52
N GLY A 109 -18.77 -9.14 8.35
CA GLY A 109 -18.87 -10.14 9.42
C GLY A 109 -18.03 -11.40 9.16
N SER A 110 -17.09 -11.35 8.23
CA SER A 110 -16.22 -12.49 7.87
C SER A 110 -15.09 -12.74 8.86
N VAL A 111 -14.92 -11.88 9.89
CA VAL A 111 -13.91 -12.06 10.93
C VAL A 111 -14.53 -12.79 12.11
N ALA A 112 -14.04 -14.01 12.37
CA ALA A 112 -14.59 -14.88 13.42
C ALA A 112 -14.01 -14.59 14.81
N GLU A 113 -12.77 -14.12 14.88
CA GLU A 113 -12.01 -13.94 16.12
C GLU A 113 -10.94 -12.87 15.94
N GLY A 114 -10.71 -12.03 16.96
CA GLY A 114 -9.61 -11.09 17.05
C GLY A 114 -8.64 -11.45 18.16
N LEU A 115 -7.35 -11.56 17.87
CA LEU A 115 -6.32 -12.02 18.80
C LEU A 115 -5.17 -11.02 18.94
N ARG A 116 -4.68 -10.86 20.18
CA ARG A 116 -3.44 -10.14 20.45
C ARG A 116 -2.26 -11.12 20.33
N ALA A 117 -1.40 -10.93 19.35
CA ALA A 117 -0.20 -11.73 19.19
C ALA A 117 0.91 -11.20 20.13
N ASN A 118 0.78 -11.49 21.41
CA ASN A 118 1.66 -11.05 22.49
C ASN A 118 2.21 -12.28 23.23
N SER A 119 3.51 -12.52 23.12
CA SER A 119 4.18 -13.66 23.78
C SER A 119 4.10 -13.66 25.30
N ALA A 120 3.83 -12.50 25.91
CA ALA A 120 3.61 -12.40 27.36
C ALA A 120 2.19 -12.81 27.80
N ASP A 121 1.25 -12.99 26.86
CA ASP A 121 -0.13 -13.39 27.11
C ASP A 121 -0.27 -14.91 26.87
N ALA A 122 -0.18 -15.68 27.94
CA ALA A 122 -0.18 -17.15 27.86
C ALA A 122 -1.48 -17.73 27.28
N GLU A 123 -2.64 -17.08 27.51
CA GLU A 123 -3.93 -17.52 26.98
C GLU A 123 -3.97 -17.33 25.45
N MET A 124 -3.58 -16.15 24.98
CA MET A 124 -3.51 -15.87 23.56
C MET A 124 -2.50 -16.78 22.86
N MET A 125 -1.33 -17.01 23.44
CA MET A 125 -0.34 -17.91 22.88
C MET A 125 -0.81 -19.36 22.83
N ALA A 126 -1.56 -19.82 23.84
CA ALA A 126 -2.18 -21.15 23.79
C ALA A 126 -3.20 -21.25 22.63
N ARG A 127 -3.96 -20.18 22.38
CA ARG A 127 -4.88 -20.13 21.24
C ARG A 127 -4.15 -20.14 19.90
N PHE A 128 -3.09 -19.34 19.74
CA PHE A 128 -2.25 -19.39 18.54
C PHE A 128 -1.65 -20.79 18.32
N LYS A 129 -1.19 -21.44 19.36
CA LYS A 129 -0.70 -22.82 19.27
C LYS A 129 -1.77 -23.77 18.74
N GLN A 130 -2.99 -23.71 19.24
CA GLN A 130 -4.11 -24.52 18.72
C GLN A 130 -4.33 -24.26 17.21
N ILE A 131 -4.35 -22.99 16.80
CA ILE A 131 -4.56 -22.61 15.40
C ILE A 131 -3.42 -23.11 14.50
N PHE A 132 -2.17 -22.91 14.90
CA PHE A 132 -1.02 -23.26 14.06
C PHE A 132 -0.72 -24.76 14.02
N THR A 133 -1.19 -25.52 15.00
CA THR A 133 -1.08 -26.99 15.02
C THR A 133 -2.26 -27.68 14.33
N ASP A 134 -3.30 -26.95 13.98
CA ASP A 134 -4.43 -27.50 13.23
C ASP A 134 -4.03 -27.72 11.75
N PRO A 135 -4.23 -28.94 11.21
CA PRO A 135 -3.92 -29.23 9.80
C PRO A 135 -4.81 -28.45 8.81
N SER A 136 -5.98 -27.95 9.24
CA SER A 136 -6.89 -27.18 8.38
C SER A 136 -6.34 -25.80 8.00
N LEU A 137 -5.39 -25.24 8.73
CA LEU A 137 -4.81 -23.93 8.45
C LEU A 137 -4.09 -23.93 7.09
N GLN A 138 -4.61 -23.16 6.14
CA GLN A 138 -4.14 -23.12 4.76
C GLN A 138 -3.16 -21.98 4.51
N MET A 139 -3.41 -20.80 5.13
CA MET A 139 -2.60 -19.62 4.94
C MET A 139 -2.59 -18.69 6.14
N ILE A 140 -1.49 -17.97 6.27
CA ILE A 140 -1.42 -16.73 7.05
C ILE A 140 -1.09 -15.58 6.13
N SER A 141 -1.62 -14.39 6.42
CA SER A 141 -1.39 -13.21 5.58
C SER A 141 -1.13 -11.96 6.41
N PHE A 142 -0.59 -10.91 5.78
CA PHE A 142 -0.08 -9.73 6.48
C PHE A 142 -0.47 -8.44 5.79
N THR A 143 -0.90 -7.45 6.59
CA THR A 143 -0.93 -6.03 6.24
C THR A 143 -0.38 -5.22 7.42
N ILE A 144 0.94 -5.26 7.59
CA ILE A 144 1.69 -4.69 8.73
C ILE A 144 2.60 -3.53 8.33
N THR A 145 2.51 -3.08 7.09
CA THR A 145 3.38 -2.11 6.43
C THR A 145 4.83 -2.60 6.24
N GLU A 146 5.58 -1.97 5.35
CA GLU A 146 6.98 -2.35 5.09
C GLU A 146 7.86 -2.37 6.34
N LYS A 147 7.57 -1.48 7.32
CA LYS A 147 8.29 -1.40 8.59
C LYS A 147 8.14 -2.67 9.45
N GLY A 148 7.01 -3.37 9.33
CA GLY A 148 6.76 -4.60 10.08
C GLY A 148 7.66 -5.76 9.69
N TYR A 149 8.24 -5.74 8.49
CA TYR A 149 9.20 -6.75 8.00
C TYR A 149 10.64 -6.41 8.38
N ALA A 150 10.96 -5.14 8.66
CA ALA A 150 12.33 -4.69 8.87
C ALA A 150 12.91 -5.22 10.20
N LEU A 151 14.04 -5.91 10.11
CA LEU A 151 14.79 -6.40 11.28
C LEU A 151 15.92 -5.44 11.68
N TYR A 152 16.34 -4.57 10.77
CA TYR A 152 17.50 -3.70 10.90
C TYR A 152 17.10 -2.23 10.93
N ARG A 153 17.89 -1.45 11.62
CA ARG A 153 17.85 0.02 11.58
C ARG A 153 18.53 0.53 10.30
N PRO A 154 18.36 1.82 9.96
CA PRO A 154 19.03 2.42 8.80
C PRO A 154 20.58 2.36 8.86
N ASP A 155 21.15 2.27 10.06
CA ASP A 155 22.60 2.13 10.28
C ASP A 155 23.12 0.69 10.09
N GLY A 156 22.24 -0.26 9.73
CA GLY A 156 22.57 -1.67 9.53
C GLY A 156 22.61 -2.51 10.82
N SER A 157 22.39 -1.92 12.01
CA SER A 157 22.28 -2.68 13.25
C SER A 157 20.92 -3.34 13.42
N LEU A 158 20.85 -4.49 14.07
CA LEU A 158 19.58 -5.11 14.44
C LEU A 158 18.75 -4.19 15.35
N MET A 159 17.43 -4.22 15.16
CA MET A 159 16.53 -3.57 16.12
C MET A 159 16.67 -4.23 17.50
N PRO A 160 16.65 -3.47 18.62
CA PRO A 160 16.82 -4.04 19.96
C PRO A 160 15.82 -5.15 20.30
N VAL A 161 14.57 -5.04 19.84
CA VAL A 161 13.56 -6.08 20.03
C VAL A 161 13.91 -7.36 19.29
N VAL A 162 14.44 -7.26 18.08
CA VAL A 162 14.87 -8.42 17.27
C VAL A 162 16.10 -9.08 17.90
N GLN A 163 17.07 -8.28 18.35
CA GLN A 163 18.25 -8.81 19.05
C GLN A 163 17.83 -9.57 20.31
N ALA A 164 16.93 -9.00 21.10
CA ALA A 164 16.42 -9.67 22.31
C ALA A 164 15.66 -10.97 21.97
N ASP A 165 14.84 -10.98 20.92
CA ASP A 165 14.11 -12.19 20.46
C ASP A 165 15.07 -13.29 19.99
N ILE A 166 16.19 -12.91 19.36
CA ILE A 166 17.26 -13.86 18.97
C ILE A 166 17.96 -14.44 20.20
N ASP A 167 18.24 -13.60 21.20
CA ASP A 167 19.00 -14.01 22.39
C ASP A 167 18.15 -14.82 23.38
N GLU A 168 16.86 -14.48 23.50
CA GLU A 168 15.91 -15.14 24.43
C GLU A 168 15.22 -16.38 23.81
N GLY A 169 15.21 -16.50 22.49
CA GLY A 169 14.69 -17.65 21.77
C GLY A 169 13.18 -17.59 21.47
N PRO A 170 12.63 -18.63 20.80
CA PRO A 170 11.29 -18.62 20.20
C PRO A 170 10.15 -18.36 21.18
N ALA A 171 10.26 -18.78 22.44
CA ALA A 171 9.20 -18.63 23.43
C ALA A 171 8.90 -17.18 23.84
N HIS A 172 9.83 -16.27 23.56
CA HIS A 172 9.76 -14.87 23.99
C HIS A 172 9.67 -13.88 22.80
N ALA A 173 9.33 -14.36 21.62
CA ALA A 173 9.25 -13.55 20.40
C ALA A 173 8.25 -12.39 20.53
N ARG A 174 8.72 -11.17 20.23
CA ARG A 174 7.95 -9.92 20.34
C ARG A 174 7.83 -9.18 19.00
N HIS A 175 8.87 -9.21 18.19
CA HIS A 175 8.82 -8.66 16.84
C HIS A 175 7.92 -9.50 15.95
N ALA A 176 7.15 -8.89 15.04
CA ALA A 176 6.20 -9.61 14.18
C ALA A 176 6.83 -10.81 13.46
N MET A 177 8.02 -10.63 12.87
CA MET A 177 8.71 -11.70 12.14
C MET A 177 9.24 -12.81 13.06
N SER A 178 9.68 -12.45 14.27
CA SER A 178 10.06 -13.42 15.30
C SER A 178 8.84 -14.21 15.79
N MET A 179 7.71 -13.55 16.00
CA MET A 179 6.45 -14.19 16.35
C MET A 179 6.01 -15.21 15.29
N VAL A 180 6.07 -14.81 14.01
CA VAL A 180 5.74 -15.71 12.90
C VAL A 180 6.67 -16.90 12.86
N ALA A 181 7.99 -16.69 13.00
CA ALA A 181 8.97 -17.79 13.05
C ALA A 181 8.71 -18.74 14.22
N SER A 182 8.34 -18.23 15.40
CA SER A 182 7.96 -19.02 16.57
C SER A 182 6.69 -19.86 16.32
N LEU A 183 5.67 -19.28 15.72
CA LEU A 183 4.42 -20.00 15.39
C LEU A 183 4.64 -21.07 14.29
N LEU A 184 5.52 -20.81 13.33
CA LEU A 184 5.94 -21.81 12.34
C LEU A 184 6.74 -22.95 12.99
N LEU A 185 7.52 -22.66 14.02
CA LEU A 185 8.21 -23.70 14.81
C LEU A 185 7.20 -24.58 15.55
N GLU A 186 6.16 -24.01 16.16
CA GLU A 186 5.07 -24.78 16.77
C GLU A 186 4.38 -25.70 15.74
N ARG A 187 4.11 -25.19 14.53
CA ARG A 187 3.54 -25.99 13.44
C ARG A 187 4.46 -27.12 13.01
N PHE A 188 5.75 -26.84 12.87
CA PHE A 188 6.77 -27.83 12.54
C PHE A 188 6.82 -28.96 13.56
N GLN A 189 6.90 -28.63 14.85
CA GLN A 189 7.01 -29.59 15.95
C GLN A 189 5.75 -30.46 16.15
N ASN A 190 4.60 -30.00 15.66
CA ASN A 190 3.30 -30.65 15.85
C ASN A 190 2.68 -31.17 14.53
N GLY A 191 3.49 -31.67 13.62
CA GLY A 191 3.02 -32.36 12.41
C GLY A 191 3.61 -31.84 11.10
N ALA A 192 4.35 -30.74 11.12
CA ALA A 192 5.00 -30.12 9.95
C ALA A 192 4.04 -29.95 8.76
N TYR A 193 2.80 -29.56 9.06
CA TYR A 193 1.76 -29.35 8.04
C TYR A 193 2.12 -28.21 7.11
N PRO A 194 1.78 -28.31 5.80
CA PRO A 194 2.06 -27.25 4.84
C PRO A 194 1.29 -25.95 5.15
N LEU A 195 1.86 -24.79 4.76
CA LEU A 195 1.25 -23.47 4.97
C LEU A 195 1.77 -22.46 3.95
N ALA A 196 0.91 -21.56 3.46
CA ALA A 196 1.32 -20.37 2.73
C ALA A 196 1.43 -19.16 3.67
N VAL A 197 2.51 -18.39 3.55
CA VAL A 197 2.84 -17.19 4.35
C VAL A 197 2.87 -16.00 3.41
N VAL A 198 1.79 -15.20 3.35
CA VAL A 198 1.49 -14.28 2.25
C VAL A 198 1.56 -12.84 2.72
N SER A 199 2.53 -12.07 2.23
CA SER A 199 2.46 -10.61 2.40
C SER A 199 1.40 -10.03 1.46
N MET A 200 0.51 -9.19 2.00
CA MET A 200 -0.48 -8.40 1.26
C MET A 200 -0.23 -6.90 1.47
N ASP A 201 1.02 -6.51 1.72
CA ASP A 201 1.45 -5.12 1.85
C ASP A 201 1.88 -4.52 0.52
N ASN A 202 1.66 -3.21 0.38
CA ASN A 202 2.04 -2.45 -0.81
C ASN A 202 3.54 -2.06 -0.75
N CYS A 203 4.40 -3.06 -0.86
CA CYS A 203 5.85 -2.87 -0.99
C CYS A 203 6.42 -3.85 -2.01
N SER A 204 7.47 -3.43 -2.69
CA SER A 204 8.08 -4.21 -3.75
C SER A 204 8.68 -5.50 -3.23
N HIS A 205 8.46 -6.60 -3.98
CA HIS A 205 8.95 -7.95 -3.64
C HIS A 205 8.56 -8.36 -2.21
N ASN A 206 7.31 -8.10 -1.84
CA ASN A 206 6.83 -8.26 -0.48
C ASN A 206 6.98 -9.68 0.08
N GLY A 207 6.74 -10.71 -0.72
CA GLY A 207 6.94 -12.11 -0.32
C GLY A 207 8.40 -12.45 -0.05
N GLU A 208 9.35 -11.89 -0.83
CA GLU A 208 10.79 -12.06 -0.60
C GLU A 208 11.23 -11.37 0.70
N LYS A 209 10.75 -10.16 0.98
CA LYS A 209 11.03 -9.45 2.24
C LYS A 209 10.53 -10.24 3.44
N LEU A 210 9.31 -10.76 3.37
CA LEU A 210 8.73 -11.60 4.42
C LEU A 210 9.56 -12.87 4.63
N GLN A 211 9.87 -13.60 3.56
CA GLN A 211 10.70 -14.81 3.62
C GLN A 211 12.08 -14.52 4.23
N THR A 212 12.75 -13.48 3.74
CA THR A 212 14.08 -13.10 4.22
C THR A 212 14.07 -12.82 5.71
N SER A 213 13.07 -12.08 6.20
CA SER A 213 12.98 -11.70 7.61
C SER A 213 12.71 -12.91 8.52
N VAL A 214 11.76 -13.77 8.15
CA VAL A 214 11.47 -15.00 8.90
C VAL A 214 12.70 -15.93 8.91
N MET A 215 13.34 -16.13 7.75
CA MET A 215 14.52 -17.00 7.64
C MET A 215 15.73 -16.44 8.42
N THR A 216 15.90 -15.12 8.48
CA THR A 216 16.98 -14.48 9.25
C THR A 216 16.84 -14.80 10.74
N VAL A 217 15.63 -14.66 11.29
CA VAL A 217 15.36 -14.98 12.69
C VAL A 217 15.56 -16.47 12.95
N ALA A 218 15.00 -17.35 12.10
CA ALA A 218 15.11 -18.79 12.26
C ALA A 218 16.57 -19.29 12.21
N LYS A 219 17.39 -18.76 11.30
CA LYS A 219 18.83 -19.07 11.21
C LYS A 219 19.61 -18.58 12.44
N ALA A 220 19.29 -17.39 12.96
CA ALA A 220 19.90 -16.90 14.19
C ALA A 220 19.56 -17.80 15.40
N TRP A 221 18.34 -18.33 15.46
CA TRP A 221 17.95 -19.32 16.47
C TRP A 221 18.67 -20.67 16.28
N LEU A 222 18.93 -21.09 15.03
CA LEU A 222 19.77 -22.28 14.77
C LEU A 222 21.21 -22.07 15.31
N GLU A 223 21.83 -20.93 15.02
CA GLU A 223 23.16 -20.59 15.50
C GLU A 223 23.25 -20.54 17.04
N LYS A 224 22.17 -20.14 17.70
CA LYS A 224 22.04 -20.14 19.17
C LYS A 224 21.68 -21.53 19.75
N GLY A 225 21.33 -22.49 18.91
CA GLY A 225 20.95 -23.84 19.34
C GLY A 225 19.51 -23.96 19.86
N PHE A 226 18.64 -22.99 19.61
CA PHE A 226 17.22 -23.05 19.96
C PHE A 226 16.41 -23.97 19.03
N VAL A 227 16.84 -24.10 17.77
CA VAL A 227 16.19 -24.95 16.75
C VAL A 227 17.20 -25.82 16.02
N GLY A 228 16.75 -26.90 15.39
CA GLY A 228 17.56 -27.77 14.56
C GLY A 228 17.59 -27.35 13.09
N GLN A 229 18.50 -27.95 12.31
CA GLN A 229 18.58 -27.74 10.86
C GLN A 229 17.29 -28.19 10.15
N ASP A 230 16.63 -29.20 10.64
CA ASP A 230 15.37 -29.74 10.14
C ASP A 230 14.24 -28.70 10.12
N PHE A 231 14.23 -27.75 11.03
CA PHE A 231 13.31 -26.61 10.99
C PHE A 231 13.64 -25.64 9.82
N ILE A 232 14.92 -25.37 9.59
CA ILE A 232 15.34 -24.53 8.44
C ILE A 232 14.99 -25.23 7.12
N ASP A 233 15.19 -26.55 7.05
CA ASP A 233 14.83 -27.34 5.87
C ASP A 233 13.31 -27.32 5.63
N TYR A 234 12.49 -27.41 6.68
CA TYR A 234 11.03 -27.28 6.60
C TYR A 234 10.61 -25.89 6.06
N LEU A 235 11.23 -24.81 6.55
CA LEU A 235 10.94 -23.44 6.07
C LEU A 235 11.39 -23.21 4.62
N SER A 236 12.36 -23.99 4.14
CA SER A 236 12.94 -23.88 2.80
C SER A 236 12.29 -24.80 1.77
N ASP A 237 11.55 -25.81 2.22
CA ASP A 237 10.84 -26.75 1.36
C ASP A 237 9.51 -26.14 0.88
N GLU A 238 9.45 -25.75 -0.39
CA GLU A 238 8.26 -25.14 -1.00
C GLU A 238 7.03 -26.07 -1.06
N THR A 239 7.19 -27.37 -0.80
CA THR A 239 6.06 -28.30 -0.62
C THR A 239 5.46 -28.19 0.79
N LYS A 240 6.15 -27.52 1.70
CA LYS A 240 5.77 -27.29 3.09
C LYS A 240 5.44 -25.84 3.35
N ILE A 241 6.40 -24.93 3.17
CA ILE A 241 6.20 -23.50 3.42
C ILE A 241 6.46 -22.72 2.14
N THR A 242 5.49 -21.90 1.76
CA THR A 242 5.63 -20.96 0.64
C THR A 242 5.50 -19.54 1.12
N PHE A 243 6.12 -18.63 0.36
CA PHE A 243 6.02 -17.18 0.55
C PHE A 243 5.53 -16.53 -0.74
N PRO A 244 4.23 -16.67 -1.06
CA PRO A 244 3.65 -16.10 -2.27
C PRO A 244 3.83 -14.58 -2.31
N TRP A 245 4.20 -14.06 -3.48
CA TRP A 245 4.24 -12.62 -3.72
C TRP A 245 2.84 -12.09 -4.01
N SER A 246 2.62 -10.83 -3.69
CA SER A 246 1.38 -10.16 -4.06
C SER A 246 1.59 -8.73 -4.53
N MET A 247 0.62 -8.21 -5.27
CA MET A 247 0.45 -6.80 -5.55
C MET A 247 -0.93 -6.38 -5.04
N ILE A 248 -0.97 -5.42 -4.14
CA ILE A 248 -2.20 -4.85 -3.62
C ILE A 248 -2.33 -3.39 -4.08
N ASP A 249 -3.55 -2.99 -4.40
CA ASP A 249 -3.88 -1.61 -4.69
C ASP A 249 -5.29 -1.29 -4.17
N LYS A 250 -5.34 -0.61 -3.04
CA LYS A 250 -6.55 -0.18 -2.34
C LYS A 250 -6.21 0.96 -1.40
N ILE A 251 -7.01 1.99 -1.38
CA ILE A 251 -6.90 3.08 -0.41
C ILE A 251 -8.00 2.94 0.65
N THR A 252 -7.60 2.92 1.90
CA THR A 252 -8.49 2.95 3.07
C THR A 252 -8.09 4.13 3.95
N PRO A 253 -8.65 5.32 3.70
CA PRO A 253 -8.28 6.53 4.43
C PRO A 253 -8.61 6.40 5.93
N ARG A 254 -8.06 7.30 6.72
CA ARG A 254 -8.46 7.47 8.12
C ARG A 254 -9.97 7.72 8.22
N PRO A 255 -10.63 7.37 9.35
CA PRO A 255 -12.03 7.68 9.56
C PRO A 255 -12.35 9.14 9.23
N HIS A 256 -13.29 9.36 8.29
CA HIS A 256 -13.63 10.68 7.79
C HIS A 256 -14.80 11.24 8.61
N LYS A 257 -14.68 12.48 9.06
CA LYS A 257 -15.67 13.11 9.95
C LYS A 257 -17.07 13.16 9.35
N ILE A 258 -17.20 13.44 8.06
CA ILE A 258 -18.51 13.45 7.36
C ILE A 258 -19.17 12.07 7.41
N VAL A 259 -18.40 10.99 7.35
CA VAL A 259 -18.92 9.61 7.48
C VAL A 259 -19.37 9.35 8.90
N GLU A 260 -18.55 9.70 9.90
CA GLU A 260 -18.91 9.62 11.32
C GLU A 260 -20.25 10.34 11.58
N GLU A 261 -20.36 11.62 11.25
CA GLU A 261 -21.57 12.42 11.41
C GLU A 261 -22.80 11.84 10.69
N SER A 262 -22.60 11.25 9.52
CA SER A 262 -23.67 10.58 8.77
C SER A 262 -24.16 9.31 9.47
N LEU A 263 -23.26 8.50 10.02
CA LEU A 263 -23.61 7.29 10.77
C LEU A 263 -24.32 7.62 12.08
N GLU A 264 -23.84 8.64 12.81
CA GLU A 264 -24.47 9.13 14.03
C GLU A 264 -25.87 9.69 13.77
N LYS A 265 -26.05 10.48 12.70
CA LYS A 265 -27.37 11.00 12.28
C LYS A 265 -28.37 9.89 11.98
N ASP A 266 -27.92 8.77 11.45
CA ASP A 266 -28.75 7.59 11.20
C ASP A 266 -28.98 6.74 12.48
N GLY A 267 -28.48 7.20 13.63
CA GLY A 267 -28.66 6.55 14.94
C GLY A 267 -27.79 5.30 15.12
N ILE A 268 -26.67 5.17 14.38
CA ILE A 268 -25.71 4.08 14.57
C ILE A 268 -24.73 4.50 15.66
N GLU A 269 -24.71 3.76 16.75
CA GLU A 269 -23.95 4.10 17.96
C GLU A 269 -22.52 3.59 17.92
N GLY A 270 -21.60 4.26 18.64
CA GLY A 270 -20.23 3.81 18.87
C GLY A 270 -19.32 3.97 17.64
N MET A 271 -19.66 4.89 16.73
CA MET A 271 -18.86 5.12 15.50
C MET A 271 -17.77 6.18 15.68
N THR A 272 -17.68 6.84 16.83
CA THR A 272 -16.65 7.85 17.11
C THR A 272 -15.25 7.24 17.03
N PRO A 273 -14.33 7.84 16.24
CA PRO A 273 -12.95 7.40 16.17
C PRO A 273 -12.22 7.50 17.50
N ILE A 274 -11.32 6.59 17.75
CA ILE A 274 -10.41 6.60 18.90
C ILE A 274 -8.96 6.73 18.45
N VAL A 275 -8.11 7.21 19.37
CA VAL A 275 -6.66 7.16 19.23
C VAL A 275 -6.13 6.10 20.18
N THR A 276 -5.41 5.13 19.63
CA THR A 276 -4.84 4.03 20.42
C THR A 276 -3.59 4.47 21.17
N SER A 277 -3.10 3.62 22.07
CA SER A 277 -1.82 3.81 22.78
C SER A 277 -0.61 3.87 21.83
N LYS A 278 -0.77 3.39 20.61
CA LYS A 278 0.24 3.45 19.53
C LYS A 278 0.04 4.63 18.57
N ASN A 279 -0.84 5.58 18.91
CA ASN A 279 -1.22 6.71 18.06
C ASN A 279 -1.88 6.32 16.73
N THR A 280 -2.53 5.16 16.67
CA THR A 280 -3.36 4.79 15.54
C THR A 280 -4.72 5.47 15.67
N PHE A 281 -5.16 6.17 14.62
CA PHE A 281 -6.49 6.76 14.54
C PHE A 281 -7.43 5.78 13.84
N ILE A 282 -8.41 5.22 14.57
CA ILE A 282 -9.24 4.11 14.13
C ILE A 282 -10.67 4.20 14.68
N ALA A 283 -11.65 3.61 13.98
CA ALA A 283 -13.05 3.56 14.37
C ALA A 283 -13.65 2.17 14.12
N ALA A 284 -14.86 1.91 14.62
CA ALA A 284 -15.64 0.71 14.29
C ALA A 284 -16.08 0.65 12.83
N PHE A 285 -15.97 1.78 12.10
CA PHE A 285 -16.12 1.82 10.66
C PHE A 285 -14.78 2.01 9.95
N VAL A 286 -14.73 1.63 8.67
CA VAL A 286 -13.61 1.84 7.75
C VAL A 286 -14.10 2.59 6.53
N ASN A 287 -13.36 3.60 6.11
CA ASN A 287 -13.52 4.20 4.81
C ASN A 287 -12.69 3.44 3.77
N ALA A 288 -13.27 3.16 2.63
CA ALA A 288 -12.58 2.48 1.54
C ALA A 288 -12.93 3.13 0.20
N GLU A 289 -11.96 3.27 -0.70
CA GLU A 289 -12.28 3.62 -2.09
C GLU A 289 -13.03 2.47 -2.78
N ARG A 290 -13.68 2.78 -3.92
CA ARG A 290 -14.35 1.76 -4.73
C ARG A 290 -13.36 0.82 -5.42
N LEU A 291 -12.27 1.38 -5.97
CA LEU A 291 -11.26 0.63 -6.70
C LEU A 291 -10.47 -0.30 -5.79
N GLN A 292 -10.18 -1.48 -6.30
CA GLN A 292 -9.42 -2.48 -5.57
C GLN A 292 -8.79 -3.50 -6.51
N TYR A 293 -7.51 -3.79 -6.28
CA TYR A 293 -6.79 -4.83 -6.98
C TYR A 293 -5.98 -5.65 -5.99
N LEU A 294 -6.07 -6.95 -6.09
CA LEU A 294 -5.19 -7.89 -5.41
C LEU A 294 -4.78 -8.97 -6.41
N VAL A 295 -3.49 -9.07 -6.64
CA VAL A 295 -2.87 -10.10 -7.47
C VAL A 295 -1.97 -10.91 -6.58
N VAL A 296 -2.10 -12.23 -6.58
CA VAL A 296 -1.37 -13.12 -5.66
C VAL A 296 -0.76 -14.27 -6.45
N GLU A 297 0.49 -14.61 -6.13
CA GLU A 297 1.13 -15.82 -6.63
C GLU A 297 0.38 -17.06 -6.12
N ASP A 298 -0.10 -17.89 -7.05
CA ASP A 298 -0.90 -19.09 -6.71
C ASP A 298 -0.01 -20.27 -6.30
N LYS A 299 0.57 -20.17 -5.09
CA LYS A 299 1.49 -21.17 -4.55
C LYS A 299 1.11 -21.51 -3.10
N PHE A 300 0.10 -22.37 -2.95
CA PHE A 300 -0.54 -22.71 -1.68
C PHE A 300 -0.48 -24.22 -1.43
N PRO A 301 0.51 -24.72 -0.70
CA PRO A 301 0.76 -26.17 -0.54
C PRO A 301 -0.31 -26.88 0.29
N ASN A 302 -1.12 -26.17 1.06
CA ASN A 302 -2.25 -26.71 1.85
C ASN A 302 -3.63 -26.26 1.31
N GLY A 303 -3.71 -25.83 0.04
CA GLY A 303 -4.91 -25.20 -0.50
C GLY A 303 -5.11 -23.78 0.00
N ARG A 304 -6.19 -23.14 -0.44
CA ARG A 304 -6.58 -21.77 -0.12
C ARG A 304 -8.07 -21.53 -0.32
N PRO A 305 -8.65 -20.47 0.24
CA PRO A 305 -9.97 -19.98 -0.18
C PRO A 305 -10.00 -19.67 -1.69
N ALA A 306 -11.15 -19.82 -2.32
CA ALA A 306 -11.35 -19.57 -3.75
C ALA A 306 -11.36 -18.05 -4.08
N LEU A 307 -10.25 -17.36 -3.75
CA LEU A 307 -10.13 -15.90 -3.79
C LEU A 307 -10.43 -15.30 -5.18
N GLU A 308 -10.19 -16.06 -6.25
CA GLU A 308 -10.55 -15.68 -7.62
C GLU A 308 -12.04 -15.42 -7.79
N LYS A 309 -12.92 -16.08 -7.06
CA LYS A 309 -14.36 -15.82 -7.07
C LYS A 309 -14.72 -14.48 -6.42
N ALA A 310 -13.86 -13.99 -5.52
CA ALA A 310 -14.01 -12.65 -4.94
C ALA A 310 -13.34 -11.54 -5.77
N GLY A 311 -12.76 -11.87 -6.93
CA GLY A 311 -12.13 -10.92 -7.84
C GLY A 311 -10.62 -10.73 -7.61
N VAL A 312 -9.96 -11.64 -6.87
CA VAL A 312 -8.50 -11.66 -6.74
C VAL A 312 -7.90 -12.38 -7.96
N TYR A 313 -6.83 -11.81 -8.50
CA TYR A 313 -6.10 -12.43 -9.60
C TYR A 313 -5.07 -13.41 -9.04
N MET A 314 -5.30 -14.71 -9.26
CA MET A 314 -4.37 -15.77 -8.89
C MET A 314 -3.51 -16.10 -10.09
N THR A 315 -2.17 -16.01 -9.98
CA THR A 315 -1.26 -16.12 -11.12
C THR A 315 0.14 -16.57 -10.69
N ASP A 316 1.12 -16.55 -11.59
CA ASP A 316 2.53 -16.81 -11.28
C ASP A 316 3.25 -15.56 -10.75
N ARG A 317 4.41 -15.77 -10.11
CA ARG A 317 5.25 -14.71 -9.52
C ARG A 317 5.69 -13.66 -10.53
N GLU A 318 6.03 -14.07 -11.75
CA GLU A 318 6.47 -13.15 -12.81
C GLU A 318 5.35 -12.18 -13.17
N THR A 319 4.13 -12.67 -13.29
CA THR A 319 2.95 -11.86 -13.59
C THR A 319 2.59 -10.92 -12.44
N VAL A 320 2.73 -11.35 -11.17
CA VAL A 320 2.60 -10.45 -10.00
C VAL A 320 3.60 -9.28 -10.12
N ASN A 321 4.87 -9.58 -10.39
CA ASN A 321 5.91 -8.57 -10.55
C ASN A 321 5.65 -7.63 -11.74
N LYS A 322 5.19 -8.17 -12.89
CA LYS A 322 4.78 -7.34 -14.04
C LYS A 322 3.64 -6.40 -13.68
N THR A 323 2.68 -6.85 -12.89
CA THR A 323 1.54 -6.02 -12.47
C THR A 323 1.99 -4.89 -11.53
N GLU A 324 2.88 -5.19 -10.59
CA GLU A 324 3.48 -4.17 -9.75
C GLU A 324 4.26 -3.14 -10.58
N ARG A 325 5.11 -3.60 -11.50
CA ARG A 325 5.87 -2.72 -12.39
C ARG A 325 4.95 -1.85 -13.26
N MET A 326 3.91 -2.41 -13.86
CA MET A 326 2.90 -1.64 -14.61
C MET A 326 2.36 -0.46 -13.78
N LYS A 327 1.96 -0.71 -12.53
CA LYS A 327 1.45 0.32 -11.62
C LYS A 327 2.51 1.36 -11.27
N VAL A 328 3.70 0.91 -10.88
CA VAL A 328 4.75 1.77 -10.32
C VAL A 328 5.49 2.58 -11.37
N THR A 329 5.72 2.01 -12.57
CA THR A 329 6.51 2.67 -13.61
C THR A 329 5.68 3.41 -14.65
N THR A 330 4.36 3.17 -14.72
CA THR A 330 3.53 3.71 -15.81
C THR A 330 2.17 4.20 -15.36
N CYS A 331 1.33 3.32 -14.76
CA CYS A 331 -0.12 3.56 -14.76
C CYS A 331 -0.64 4.39 -13.58
N LEU A 332 0.08 4.49 -12.47
CA LEU A 332 -0.33 5.25 -11.29
C LEU A 332 0.76 6.19 -10.77
N ASN A 333 1.89 5.62 -10.34
CA ASN A 333 2.86 6.38 -9.55
C ASN A 333 3.54 7.53 -10.33
N PRO A 334 3.87 7.39 -11.63
CA PRO A 334 4.39 8.51 -12.42
C PRO A 334 3.40 9.67 -12.53
N LEU A 335 2.11 9.35 -12.75
CA LEU A 335 1.04 10.35 -12.86
C LEU A 335 0.93 11.16 -11.56
N HIS A 336 0.89 10.45 -10.42
CA HIS A 336 0.87 11.06 -9.09
C HIS A 336 2.07 11.97 -8.84
N THR A 337 3.28 11.53 -9.21
CA THR A 337 4.50 12.33 -9.00
C THR A 337 4.52 13.58 -9.86
N ALA A 338 4.18 13.47 -11.13
CA ALA A 338 4.16 14.61 -12.04
C ALA A 338 3.18 15.67 -11.56
N MET A 339 1.91 15.29 -11.27
CA MET A 339 0.91 16.24 -10.82
C MET A 339 1.26 16.89 -9.48
N SER A 340 1.73 16.11 -8.49
CA SER A 340 2.00 16.62 -7.14
C SER A 340 3.08 17.70 -7.10
N VAL A 341 4.10 17.58 -7.93
CA VAL A 341 5.16 18.58 -8.04
C VAL A 341 4.61 19.90 -8.52
N TYR A 342 3.80 19.88 -9.57
CA TYR A 342 3.12 21.08 -10.07
C TYR A 342 2.08 21.59 -9.10
N GLY A 343 1.33 20.70 -8.45
CA GLY A 343 0.35 21.06 -7.43
C GLY A 343 0.95 21.85 -6.27
N CYS A 344 2.11 21.43 -5.76
CA CYS A 344 2.84 22.17 -4.73
C CYS A 344 3.20 23.60 -5.19
N MET A 345 3.74 23.74 -6.40
CA MET A 345 4.16 25.05 -6.93
C MET A 345 2.99 25.95 -7.31
N LEU A 346 1.86 25.38 -7.71
CA LEU A 346 0.65 26.11 -8.11
C LEU A 346 -0.33 26.35 -6.95
N GLY A 347 0.03 25.89 -5.72
CA GLY A 347 -0.71 26.20 -4.50
C GLY A 347 -1.94 25.31 -4.26
N TYR A 348 -1.94 24.07 -4.74
CA TYR A 348 -3.00 23.11 -4.45
C TYR A 348 -2.74 22.38 -3.12
N ASP A 349 -3.82 22.15 -2.38
CA ASP A 349 -3.81 21.42 -1.11
C ASP A 349 -4.29 19.97 -1.22
N LEU A 350 -5.02 19.65 -2.30
CA LEU A 350 -5.62 18.32 -2.51
C LEU A 350 -5.43 17.86 -3.97
N ILE A 351 -5.12 16.59 -4.15
CA ILE A 351 -5.01 15.94 -5.46
C ILE A 351 -6.32 16.06 -6.26
N CYS A 352 -7.47 15.89 -5.62
CA CYS A 352 -8.77 16.04 -6.30
C CYS A 352 -9.05 17.47 -6.78
N ALA A 353 -8.40 18.48 -6.21
CA ALA A 353 -8.48 19.86 -6.69
C ALA A 353 -7.61 20.06 -7.94
N GLU A 354 -6.42 19.43 -8.01
CA GLU A 354 -5.57 19.42 -9.20
C GLU A 354 -6.29 18.77 -10.40
N MET A 355 -7.16 17.81 -10.18
CA MET A 355 -7.94 17.17 -11.24
C MET A 355 -9.00 18.06 -11.89
N LYS A 356 -9.21 19.28 -11.38
CA LYS A 356 -10.02 20.32 -12.00
C LYS A 356 -9.19 21.29 -12.85
N ASP A 357 -7.88 21.15 -12.83
CA ASP A 357 -6.91 21.93 -13.59
C ASP A 357 -6.65 21.26 -14.94
N GLU A 358 -7.08 21.88 -16.02
CA GLU A 358 -7.00 21.31 -17.37
C GLU A 358 -5.55 21.04 -17.80
N ASP A 359 -4.57 21.85 -17.40
CA ASP A 359 -3.17 21.68 -17.76
C ASP A 359 -2.53 20.51 -17.00
N ILE A 360 -2.83 20.38 -15.69
CA ILE A 360 -2.36 19.21 -14.90
C ILE A 360 -2.99 17.92 -15.42
N VAL A 361 -4.27 17.95 -15.75
CA VAL A 361 -4.95 16.79 -16.35
C VAL A 361 -4.35 16.44 -17.72
N ALA A 362 -4.04 17.43 -18.55
CA ALA A 362 -3.38 17.22 -19.84
C ALA A 362 -1.97 16.61 -19.66
N LEU A 363 -1.20 17.10 -18.67
CA LEU A 363 0.11 16.55 -18.31
C LEU A 363 0.04 15.06 -18.01
N ILE A 364 -0.82 14.66 -17.08
CA ILE A 364 -0.90 13.26 -16.64
C ILE A 364 -1.51 12.36 -17.72
N LYS A 365 -2.46 12.83 -18.50
CA LYS A 365 -3.00 12.09 -19.64
C LYS A 365 -1.93 11.83 -20.70
N ARG A 366 -1.14 12.84 -21.07
CA ARG A 366 -0.04 12.67 -22.00
C ARG A 366 1.01 11.72 -21.44
N LEU A 367 1.40 11.90 -20.19
CA LEU A 367 2.36 11.04 -19.50
C LEU A 367 1.91 9.57 -19.51
N GLY A 368 0.67 9.28 -19.16
CA GLY A 368 0.13 7.92 -19.10
C GLY A 368 -0.11 7.32 -20.48
N TYR A 369 -0.92 7.98 -21.32
CA TYR A 369 -1.41 7.39 -22.59
C TYR A 369 -0.42 7.48 -23.74
N VAL A 370 0.34 8.58 -23.82
CA VAL A 370 1.20 8.86 -24.99
C VAL A 370 2.63 8.42 -24.72
N GLU A 371 3.15 8.64 -23.53
CA GLU A 371 4.56 8.37 -23.20
C GLU A 371 4.76 7.04 -22.47
N GLY A 372 3.90 6.69 -21.54
CA GLY A 372 4.02 5.47 -20.73
C GLY A 372 3.48 4.22 -21.41
N LEU A 373 2.20 4.24 -21.87
CA LEU A 373 1.54 3.05 -22.45
C LEU A 373 2.33 2.38 -23.59
N PRO A 374 3.00 3.12 -24.51
CA PRO A 374 3.72 2.47 -25.60
C PRO A 374 4.85 1.53 -25.19
N VAL A 375 5.37 1.68 -23.95
CA VAL A 375 6.47 0.88 -23.38
C VAL A 375 6.10 0.22 -22.05
N VAL A 376 4.81 0.16 -21.74
CA VAL A 376 4.32 -0.41 -20.47
C VAL A 376 4.64 -1.90 -20.36
N VAL A 377 5.03 -2.31 -19.17
CA VAL A 377 5.08 -3.74 -18.84
C VAL A 377 3.64 -4.26 -18.71
N ASP A 378 3.17 -4.97 -19.72
CA ASP A 378 1.79 -5.50 -19.77
C ASP A 378 1.72 -6.87 -19.05
N PRO A 379 1.02 -6.97 -17.90
CA PRO A 379 0.89 -8.22 -17.17
C PRO A 379 -0.11 -9.21 -17.80
N LYS A 380 -0.86 -8.81 -18.83
CA LYS A 380 -1.91 -9.57 -19.54
C LYS A 380 -3.17 -9.90 -18.72
N ILE A 381 -3.09 -9.91 -17.40
CA ILE A 381 -4.24 -10.15 -16.50
C ILE A 381 -5.02 -8.88 -16.16
N LEU A 382 -4.39 -7.73 -16.27
CA LEU A 382 -4.99 -6.39 -16.14
C LEU A 382 -4.68 -5.60 -17.42
N ASN A 383 -5.67 -4.87 -17.90
CA ASN A 383 -5.45 -3.98 -19.04
C ASN A 383 -4.83 -2.66 -18.58
N PRO A 384 -3.59 -2.31 -18.98
CA PRO A 384 -2.91 -1.10 -18.52
C PRO A 384 -3.68 0.19 -18.83
N LYS A 385 -4.33 0.27 -20.01
CA LYS A 385 -5.11 1.44 -20.39
C LYS A 385 -6.34 1.59 -19.48
N ALA A 386 -7.09 0.52 -19.26
CA ALA A 386 -8.25 0.54 -18.36
C ALA A 386 -7.84 0.93 -16.93
N PHE A 387 -6.67 0.47 -16.48
CA PHE A 387 -6.13 0.87 -15.18
C PHE A 387 -5.84 2.38 -15.10
N ILE A 388 -5.23 2.96 -16.16
CA ILE A 388 -5.02 4.43 -16.22
C ILE A 388 -6.36 5.17 -16.26
N ASP A 389 -7.35 4.68 -17.04
CA ASP A 389 -8.69 5.27 -17.11
C ASP A 389 -9.31 5.36 -15.70
N GLU A 390 -9.28 4.27 -14.94
CA GLU A 390 -9.80 4.25 -13.56
C GLU A 390 -9.04 5.18 -12.62
N VAL A 391 -7.72 5.26 -12.75
CA VAL A 391 -6.91 6.19 -11.94
C VAL A 391 -7.30 7.63 -12.22
N ILE A 392 -7.38 8.03 -13.49
CA ILE A 392 -7.64 9.43 -13.89
C ILE A 392 -9.10 9.81 -13.67
N GLU A 393 -10.05 8.89 -13.93
CA GLU A 393 -11.48 9.21 -13.91
C GLU A 393 -12.16 8.95 -12.56
N GLN A 394 -11.60 8.07 -11.72
CA GLN A 394 -12.26 7.66 -10.49
C GLN A 394 -11.43 7.90 -9.23
N ARG A 395 -10.12 7.59 -9.23
CA ARG A 395 -9.30 7.68 -8.02
C ARG A 395 -8.83 9.11 -7.74
N LEU A 396 -8.12 9.70 -8.69
CA LEU A 396 -7.53 11.03 -8.51
C LEU A 396 -8.57 12.13 -8.27
N PRO A 397 -9.73 12.16 -8.96
CA PRO A 397 -10.75 13.17 -8.71
C PRO A 397 -11.63 12.92 -7.48
N ASN A 398 -11.47 11.79 -6.77
CA ASN A 398 -12.32 11.43 -5.64
C ASN A 398 -12.12 12.41 -4.45
N PRO A 399 -13.14 13.21 -4.08
CA PRO A 399 -13.01 14.22 -3.04
C PRO A 399 -12.85 13.66 -1.62
N PHE A 400 -13.16 12.38 -1.43
CA PHE A 400 -12.99 11.70 -0.16
C PHE A 400 -11.57 11.16 0.06
N MET A 401 -10.70 11.20 -0.98
CA MET A 401 -9.30 10.82 -0.82
C MET A 401 -8.51 12.05 -0.34
N PRO A 402 -8.09 12.09 0.94
CA PRO A 402 -7.44 13.25 1.53
C PRO A 402 -5.95 13.28 1.17
N ASP A 403 -5.65 13.06 -0.11
CA ASP A 403 -4.28 13.05 -0.60
C ASP A 403 -3.83 14.46 -0.97
N THR A 404 -2.64 14.83 -0.50
CA THR A 404 -2.07 16.16 -0.73
C THR A 404 -0.86 16.08 -1.65
N PRO A 405 -0.63 17.09 -2.52
CA PRO A 405 0.58 17.17 -3.33
C PRO A 405 1.85 17.04 -2.50
N GLN A 406 1.90 17.70 -1.33
CA GLN A 406 3.04 17.69 -0.42
C GLN A 406 3.37 16.28 0.10
N ARG A 407 2.34 15.47 0.44
CA ARG A 407 2.55 14.09 0.87
C ARG A 407 3.09 13.21 -0.26
N ILE A 408 2.57 13.39 -1.47
CA ILE A 408 3.02 12.63 -2.64
C ILE A 408 4.45 13.02 -3.04
N ALA A 409 4.83 14.29 -2.91
CA ALA A 409 6.16 14.81 -3.23
C ALA A 409 7.24 14.39 -2.21
N THR A 410 6.90 13.77 -1.08
CA THR A 410 7.88 13.20 -0.14
C THR A 410 8.78 12.18 -0.84
N ASP A 411 10.09 12.18 -0.56
CA ASP A 411 11.09 11.24 -1.08
C ASP A 411 11.13 11.14 -2.62
N THR A 412 10.89 12.23 -3.34
CA THR A 412 10.84 12.22 -4.82
C THR A 412 12.19 11.85 -5.42
N SER A 413 13.32 12.22 -4.81
CA SER A 413 14.66 11.82 -5.27
C SER A 413 14.85 10.29 -5.34
N GLN A 414 14.15 9.55 -4.48
CA GLN A 414 14.17 8.07 -4.44
C GLN A 414 13.16 7.44 -5.41
N LYS A 415 12.33 8.26 -6.05
CA LYS A 415 11.19 7.81 -6.86
C LYS A 415 11.33 8.10 -8.35
N VAL A 416 11.98 9.19 -8.73
CA VAL A 416 12.05 9.63 -10.15
C VAL A 416 12.70 8.59 -11.06
N GLY A 417 13.68 7.83 -10.56
CA GLY A 417 14.34 6.77 -11.32
C GLY A 417 13.38 5.66 -11.74
N ILE A 418 12.57 5.16 -10.80
CA ILE A 418 11.61 4.09 -11.10
C ILE A 418 10.36 4.63 -11.80
N ARG A 419 9.96 5.88 -11.56
CA ARG A 419 8.73 6.46 -12.09
C ARG A 419 8.89 7.07 -13.49
N PHE A 420 10.04 7.63 -13.81
CA PHE A 420 10.34 8.23 -15.11
C PHE A 420 11.51 7.55 -15.81
N GLY A 421 12.58 7.23 -15.05
CA GLY A 421 13.78 6.61 -15.59
C GLY A 421 13.53 5.26 -16.25
N GLU A 422 12.64 4.42 -15.72
CA GLU A 422 12.31 3.13 -16.33
C GLU A 422 11.63 3.30 -17.69
N THR A 423 10.73 4.27 -17.85
CA THR A 423 10.13 4.60 -19.14
C THR A 423 11.21 5.10 -20.13
N ILE A 424 12.11 5.98 -19.69
CA ILE A 424 13.23 6.48 -20.51
C ILE A 424 14.12 5.31 -20.99
N LYS A 425 14.48 4.39 -20.09
CA LYS A 425 15.26 3.19 -20.43
C LYS A 425 14.56 2.31 -21.45
N SER A 426 13.23 2.14 -21.30
CA SER A 426 12.43 1.36 -22.24
C SER A 426 12.44 1.99 -23.63
N TYR A 427 12.33 3.32 -23.73
CA TYR A 427 12.47 4.03 -25.02
C TYR A 427 13.83 3.80 -25.67
N VAL A 428 14.91 3.91 -24.89
CA VAL A 428 16.27 3.64 -25.37
C VAL A 428 16.41 2.19 -25.84
N ALA A 429 15.95 1.24 -25.06
CA ALA A 429 16.05 -0.19 -25.38
C ALA A 429 15.27 -0.57 -26.65
N GLU A 430 14.12 0.07 -26.88
CA GLU A 430 13.28 -0.16 -28.06
C GLU A 430 13.66 0.72 -29.26
N GLY A 431 14.68 1.59 -29.14
CA GLY A 431 15.12 2.49 -30.22
C GLY A 431 14.06 3.56 -30.55
N ARG A 432 13.20 3.94 -29.60
CA ARG A 432 12.19 4.98 -29.79
C ARG A 432 12.82 6.37 -29.68
N ASP A 433 12.20 7.34 -30.37
CA ASP A 433 12.65 8.72 -30.31
C ASP A 433 12.38 9.38 -28.96
N LEU A 434 13.44 9.66 -28.20
CA LEU A 434 13.38 10.39 -26.94
C LEU A 434 12.89 11.84 -27.10
N ASN A 435 13.03 12.46 -28.30
CA ASN A 435 12.50 13.80 -28.53
C ASN A 435 10.96 13.84 -28.50
N SER A 436 10.28 12.71 -28.70
CA SER A 436 8.82 12.62 -28.60
C SER A 436 8.29 12.78 -27.16
N LEU A 437 9.15 12.56 -26.16
CA LEU A 437 8.79 12.75 -24.75
C LEU A 437 8.67 14.25 -24.43
N VAL A 438 7.56 14.63 -23.83
CA VAL A 438 7.24 15.99 -23.38
C VAL A 438 6.97 16.00 -21.88
N SER A 439 6.03 15.17 -21.40
CA SER A 439 5.58 15.17 -20.01
C SER A 439 6.67 14.67 -19.06
N ILE A 440 7.45 13.66 -19.44
CA ILE A 440 8.53 13.14 -18.60
C ILE A 440 9.62 14.19 -18.39
N PRO A 441 10.24 14.80 -19.43
CA PRO A 441 11.24 15.84 -19.21
C PRO A 441 10.67 17.09 -18.54
N LEU A 442 9.40 17.43 -18.78
CA LEU A 442 8.70 18.52 -18.10
C LEU A 442 8.53 18.21 -16.61
N ALA A 443 8.09 17.00 -16.23
CA ALA A 443 7.94 16.60 -14.83
C ALA A 443 9.28 16.56 -14.08
N ILE A 444 10.37 16.18 -14.74
CA ILE A 444 11.72 16.24 -14.17
C ILE A 444 12.15 17.69 -13.97
N ALA A 445 11.94 18.57 -14.96
CA ALA A 445 12.22 20.01 -14.84
C ALA A 445 11.41 20.63 -13.70
N GLY A 446 10.12 20.34 -13.65
CA GLY A 446 9.23 20.80 -12.57
C GLY A 446 9.69 20.34 -11.18
N TRP A 447 10.17 19.08 -11.05
CA TRP A 447 10.74 18.61 -9.79
C TRP A 447 12.02 19.37 -9.39
N LEU A 448 12.92 19.63 -10.33
CA LEU A 448 14.11 20.45 -10.08
C LEU A 448 13.74 21.88 -9.70
N ARG A 449 12.71 22.45 -10.36
CA ARG A 449 12.16 23.78 -10.05
C ARG A 449 11.51 23.83 -8.67
N TYR A 450 10.77 22.78 -8.27
CA TYR A 450 10.17 22.61 -6.94
C TYR A 450 11.22 22.65 -5.82
N LEU A 451 12.42 22.08 -6.05
CA LEU A 451 13.51 22.08 -5.09
C LEU A 451 14.06 23.47 -4.75
N LEU A 452 13.77 24.51 -5.57
CA LEU A 452 14.10 25.89 -5.24
C LEU A 452 13.27 26.47 -4.08
N ALA A 453 12.24 25.74 -3.61
CA ALA A 453 11.36 26.15 -2.51
C ALA A 453 10.64 27.49 -2.72
N ILE A 454 10.33 27.84 -3.97
CA ILE A 454 9.63 29.06 -4.39
C ILE A 454 8.45 28.68 -5.27
N ASP A 455 7.24 29.11 -4.95
CA ASP A 455 6.02 28.88 -5.72
C ASP A 455 5.99 29.65 -7.06
N ASP A 456 4.92 29.47 -7.82
CA ASP A 456 4.77 30.14 -9.12
C ASP A 456 4.55 31.66 -8.99
N ASN A 457 4.18 32.16 -7.80
CA ASN A 457 4.02 33.58 -7.51
C ASN A 457 5.29 34.24 -6.93
N GLY A 458 6.34 33.46 -6.68
CA GLY A 458 7.58 33.94 -6.08
C GLY A 458 7.61 33.88 -4.55
N ASN A 459 6.63 33.22 -3.91
CA ASN A 459 6.61 33.04 -2.46
C ASN A 459 7.39 31.79 -2.06
N ALA A 460 8.08 31.84 -0.91
CA ALA A 460 8.74 30.68 -0.35
C ALA A 460 7.71 29.66 0.18
N PHE A 461 7.99 28.37 0.00
CA PHE A 461 7.25 27.26 0.59
C PHE A 461 8.20 26.18 1.11
N GLU A 462 7.68 25.28 1.95
CA GLU A 462 8.47 24.17 2.48
C GLU A 462 8.48 22.98 1.51
N VAL A 463 9.66 22.58 1.06
CA VAL A 463 9.86 21.35 0.28
C VAL A 463 9.65 20.14 1.19
N SER A 464 8.87 19.18 0.72
CA SER A 464 8.59 17.94 1.45
C SER A 464 9.86 17.17 1.82
N ALA A 465 9.79 16.36 2.86
CA ALA A 465 10.93 15.57 3.32
C ALA A 465 11.49 14.68 2.18
N ASP A 466 12.81 14.71 2.03
CA ASP A 466 13.53 13.94 1.01
C ASP A 466 14.97 13.74 1.47
N PRO A 467 15.52 12.50 1.42
CA PRO A 467 16.88 12.21 1.88
C PRO A 467 17.98 13.02 1.18
N LEU A 468 17.77 13.40 -0.07
CA LEU A 468 18.74 14.18 -0.87
C LEU A 468 18.40 15.66 -0.94
N LYS A 469 17.38 16.15 -0.23
CA LYS A 469 16.91 17.55 -0.32
C LYS A 469 18.04 18.55 -0.19
N ASP A 470 18.78 18.49 0.91
CA ASP A 470 19.81 19.47 1.22
C ASP A 470 20.97 19.43 0.21
N GLU A 471 21.37 18.22 -0.24
CA GLU A 471 22.40 18.05 -1.27
C GLU A 471 21.95 18.65 -2.61
N LEU A 472 20.70 18.35 -3.03
CA LEU A 472 20.16 18.82 -4.30
C LEU A 472 19.95 20.33 -4.30
N GLN A 473 19.45 20.90 -3.21
CA GLN A 473 19.32 22.35 -3.07
C GLN A 473 20.67 23.05 -3.09
N ALA A 474 21.71 22.45 -2.48
CA ALA A 474 23.07 22.99 -2.54
C ALA A 474 23.63 23.00 -3.98
N LYS A 475 23.34 21.98 -4.79
CA LYS A 475 23.72 21.95 -6.21
C LYS A 475 23.00 23.00 -7.05
N LEU A 476 21.79 23.40 -6.68
CA LEU A 476 21.01 24.44 -7.34
C LEU A 476 21.35 25.84 -6.85
N SER A 477 22.31 26.00 -5.94
CA SER A 477 22.71 27.30 -5.41
C SER A 477 23.18 28.24 -6.51
N GLY A 478 22.86 29.54 -6.37
CA GLY A 478 23.17 30.56 -7.36
C GLY A 478 22.12 30.72 -8.47
N ILE A 479 21.14 29.83 -8.55
CA ILE A 479 19.98 30.00 -9.43
C ILE A 479 19.00 30.98 -8.77
N GLU A 480 18.64 32.05 -9.48
CA GLU A 480 17.75 33.09 -8.98
C GLU A 480 16.41 33.11 -9.72
N PHE A 481 15.32 33.12 -8.96
CA PHE A 481 13.98 33.27 -9.51
C PHE A 481 13.84 34.58 -10.32
N GLY A 482 13.26 34.51 -11.49
CA GLY A 482 13.15 35.64 -12.42
C GLY A 482 14.40 35.89 -13.29
N LYS A 483 15.45 35.06 -13.14
CA LYS A 483 16.72 35.24 -13.87
C LYS A 483 17.18 33.94 -14.52
N PRO A 484 16.59 33.51 -15.64
CA PRO A 484 16.96 32.27 -16.35
C PRO A 484 18.42 32.19 -16.76
N GLU A 485 19.11 33.34 -16.92
CA GLU A 485 20.53 33.42 -17.23
C GLU A 485 21.44 32.93 -16.10
N THR A 486 20.95 32.83 -14.87
CA THR A 486 21.71 32.28 -13.75
C THR A 486 21.83 30.76 -13.79
N VAL A 487 21.04 30.09 -14.65
CA VAL A 487 21.15 28.64 -14.88
C VAL A 487 22.27 28.38 -15.88
N THR A 488 23.37 27.85 -15.37
CA THR A 488 24.57 27.48 -16.15
C THR A 488 24.69 25.95 -16.24
N ASP A 489 25.52 25.35 -15.39
CA ASP A 489 25.83 23.92 -15.35
C ASP A 489 25.33 23.20 -14.08
N GLN A 490 24.64 23.90 -13.20
CA GLN A 490 24.16 23.34 -11.91
C GLN A 490 23.30 22.10 -12.10
N LEU A 491 22.49 22.04 -13.18
CA LEU A 491 21.63 20.90 -13.47
C LEU A 491 22.41 19.67 -13.93
N ASP A 492 23.56 19.84 -14.56
CA ASP A 492 24.35 18.72 -15.12
C ASP A 492 24.83 17.78 -14.01
N GLY A 493 25.23 18.32 -12.86
CA GLY A 493 25.64 17.55 -11.70
C GLY A 493 24.50 16.73 -11.07
N ILE A 494 23.24 17.09 -11.33
CA ILE A 494 22.07 16.32 -10.91
C ILE A 494 21.67 15.33 -12.00
N LEU A 495 21.51 15.79 -13.25
CA LEU A 495 21.03 15.00 -14.39
C LEU A 495 21.98 13.85 -14.78
N SER A 496 23.28 13.97 -14.48
CA SER A 496 24.26 12.88 -14.66
C SER A 496 24.17 11.78 -13.60
N ASN A 497 23.44 12.00 -12.50
CA ASN A 497 23.37 11.06 -11.39
C ASN A 497 22.45 9.87 -11.70
N ALA A 498 23.05 8.76 -12.14
CA ALA A 498 22.35 7.53 -12.47
C ALA A 498 21.66 6.88 -11.25
N SER A 499 22.07 7.18 -10.01
CA SER A 499 21.38 6.65 -8.82
C SER A 499 20.02 7.31 -8.60
N ILE A 500 19.83 8.54 -9.10
CA ILE A 500 18.54 9.26 -9.03
C ILE A 500 17.64 8.85 -10.22
N PHE A 501 18.15 8.89 -11.45
CA PHE A 501 17.35 8.71 -12.67
C PHE A 501 17.43 7.29 -13.27
N GLY A 502 18.24 6.40 -12.70
CA GLY A 502 18.49 5.07 -13.26
C GLY A 502 19.43 5.08 -14.49
N SER A 503 19.78 6.24 -15.02
CA SER A 503 20.73 6.46 -16.11
C SER A 503 21.28 7.88 -16.08
N ASP A 504 22.39 8.12 -16.78
CA ASP A 504 22.96 9.46 -16.96
C ASP A 504 22.19 10.18 -18.08
N LEU A 505 21.30 11.11 -17.69
CA LEU A 505 20.46 11.84 -18.65
C LEU A 505 21.25 12.84 -19.50
N THR A 506 22.45 13.28 -19.05
CA THR A 506 23.30 14.19 -19.85
C THR A 506 23.82 13.56 -21.13
N LYS A 507 23.78 12.24 -21.23
CA LYS A 507 24.11 11.48 -22.45
C LYS A 507 22.94 11.30 -23.41
N THR A 508 21.82 11.96 -23.14
CA THR A 508 20.60 11.88 -23.95
C THR A 508 20.14 13.27 -24.37
N VAL A 509 19.31 13.34 -25.39
CA VAL A 509 18.67 14.59 -25.84
C VAL A 509 17.72 15.19 -24.78
N LEU A 510 17.37 14.44 -23.74
CA LEU A 510 16.46 14.90 -22.70
C LEU A 510 17.09 15.95 -21.79
N ALA A 511 18.41 15.94 -21.58
CA ALA A 511 19.06 16.92 -20.72
C ALA A 511 18.82 18.35 -21.19
N ASP A 512 19.00 18.62 -22.48
CA ASP A 512 18.77 19.96 -23.02
C ASP A 512 17.29 20.35 -22.94
N LYS A 513 16.39 19.42 -23.16
CA LYS A 513 14.95 19.64 -23.05
C LYS A 513 14.53 19.96 -21.60
N ILE A 514 15.04 19.21 -20.62
CA ILE A 514 14.80 19.46 -19.19
C ILE A 514 15.34 20.84 -18.79
N LYS A 515 16.55 21.18 -19.21
CA LYS A 515 17.14 22.51 -18.96
C LYS A 515 16.34 23.64 -19.58
N ALA A 516 15.81 23.45 -20.78
CA ALA A 516 14.96 24.44 -21.44
C ALA A 516 13.66 24.68 -20.66
N TYR A 517 12.97 23.63 -20.24
CA TYR A 517 11.78 23.72 -19.40
C TYR A 517 12.09 24.38 -18.06
N PHE A 518 13.15 23.96 -17.38
CA PHE A 518 13.55 24.56 -16.11
C PHE A 518 13.82 26.07 -16.23
N LYS A 519 14.55 26.49 -17.27
CA LYS A 519 14.79 27.92 -17.52
C LYS A 519 13.49 28.68 -17.79
N ALA A 520 12.55 28.09 -18.50
CA ALA A 520 11.25 28.68 -18.73
C ALA A 520 10.45 28.81 -17.41
N GLU A 521 10.48 27.80 -16.56
CA GLU A 521 9.74 27.77 -15.28
C GLU A 521 10.27 28.73 -14.22
N ILE A 522 11.55 29.12 -14.28
CA ILE A 522 12.11 30.11 -13.34
C ILE A 522 12.02 31.55 -13.83
N ALA A 523 11.47 31.81 -15.00
CA ALA A 523 11.52 33.12 -15.66
C ALA A 523 10.75 34.24 -14.93
N GLY A 524 9.99 33.91 -13.88
CA GLY A 524 9.28 34.83 -13.02
C GLY A 524 7.92 34.31 -12.56
N ALA A 525 7.12 35.18 -11.96
CA ALA A 525 5.78 34.80 -11.52
C ALA A 525 4.88 34.40 -12.68
N GLY A 526 4.13 33.30 -12.51
CA GLY A 526 3.28 32.71 -13.55
C GLY A 526 4.04 31.87 -14.59
N ALA A 527 5.35 31.74 -14.47
CA ALA A 527 6.19 31.06 -15.46
C ALA A 527 6.01 29.54 -15.43
N VAL A 528 5.76 28.93 -14.26
CA VAL A 528 5.45 27.49 -14.12
C VAL A 528 4.14 27.18 -14.82
N ARG A 529 3.08 27.94 -14.54
CA ARG A 529 1.77 27.80 -15.20
C ARG A 529 1.88 27.95 -16.71
N LYS A 530 2.56 28.98 -17.17
CA LYS A 530 2.76 29.24 -18.60
C LYS A 530 3.50 28.09 -19.28
N THR A 531 4.62 27.65 -18.72
CA THR A 531 5.44 26.57 -19.30
C THR A 531 4.66 25.26 -19.34
N LEU A 532 3.94 24.93 -18.26
CA LEU A 532 3.07 23.76 -18.21
C LEU A 532 2.04 23.82 -19.35
N HIS A 533 1.28 24.92 -19.45
CA HIS A 533 0.25 25.12 -20.47
C HIS A 533 0.79 24.97 -21.89
N GLU A 534 1.88 25.67 -22.22
CA GLU A 534 2.50 25.62 -23.54
C GLU A 534 3.04 24.23 -23.89
N ALA A 535 3.63 23.52 -22.94
CA ALA A 535 4.20 22.21 -23.18
C ALA A 535 3.14 21.11 -23.41
N VAL A 536 2.00 21.15 -22.70
CA VAL A 536 0.99 20.10 -22.79
C VAL A 536 -0.06 20.34 -23.87
N ASN A 537 -0.21 21.59 -24.35
CA ASN A 537 -1.20 21.99 -25.36
C ASN A 537 -0.57 22.41 -26.70
N GLY A 538 0.77 22.54 -26.77
CA GLY A 538 1.54 22.83 -27.99
C GLY A 538 2.01 21.56 -28.63
#